data_35ded0fd8cf188eacad2b532fbcca912
#
_entry.id   35ded0fd8cf188eacad2b532fbcca912
#
_cell.length_a   1.000
_cell.length_b   1.000
_cell.length_c   1.000
_cell.angle_alpha   90.00
_cell.angle_beta   90.00
_cell.angle_gamma   90.00
#
_symmetry.space_group_name_H-M   'P 1'
#
loop_
_entity.id
_entity.type
_entity.pdbx_description
1 polymer ?
#
loop_
_entity_poly.entity_id
_entity_poly.type
_entity_poly.pdbx_seq_one_letter_code
_entity_poly.pdbx_strand_id
1 'polypeptide(L)'
;MKPSLPKGTRDFLPDQCRRRAYIFQTIQRVFEDFGYQPIETPAMERLSTLTGKYGEEGDQLLFKVLNNGDFMAKVDEAKLRARDSAGMVSELSKRGLRYDLTVPFARFVVMHQNDLSFPFKRYQIQPVWRADRPA
;
A
#
# COMPACT_ATOMS: atom_id res chain seq x y z
N MET A 1 20.04 -24.27 0.87
CA MET A 1 18.63 -23.85 1.11
C MET A 1 17.94 -23.77 -0.25
N LYS A 2 16.76 -24.38 -0.43
CA LYS A 2 16.00 -24.29 -1.70
C LYS A 2 15.33 -22.92 -1.77
N PRO A 3 15.48 -22.14 -2.86
CA PRO A 3 14.81 -20.85 -3.01
C PRO A 3 13.29 -21.02 -2.97
N SER A 4 12.61 -20.09 -2.35
CA SER A 4 11.14 -20.05 -2.26
C SER A 4 10.63 -18.61 -2.19
N LEU A 5 9.37 -18.40 -2.56
CA LEU A 5 8.68 -17.12 -2.45
C LEU A 5 7.88 -17.04 -1.15
N PRO A 6 7.62 -15.83 -0.64
CA PRO A 6 6.63 -15.64 0.40
C PRO A 6 5.26 -16.17 -0.03
N LYS A 7 4.52 -16.74 0.92
CA LYS A 7 3.16 -17.25 0.64
C LYS A 7 2.26 -16.12 0.10
N GLY A 8 1.47 -16.42 -0.92
CA GLY A 8 0.57 -15.45 -1.56
C GLY A 8 1.24 -14.54 -2.60
N THR A 9 2.51 -14.79 -2.93
CA THR A 9 3.24 -14.07 -3.97
C THR A 9 3.66 -15.01 -5.09
N ARG A 10 3.94 -14.46 -6.28
CA ARG A 10 4.43 -15.23 -7.42
C ARG A 10 5.28 -14.38 -8.34
N ASP A 11 6.15 -15.03 -9.09
CA ASP A 11 6.85 -14.44 -10.21
C ASP A 11 5.97 -14.47 -11.48
N PHE A 12 6.23 -13.55 -12.37
CA PHE A 12 5.64 -13.52 -13.71
C PHE A 12 6.74 -13.73 -14.74
N LEU A 13 6.61 -14.79 -15.54
CA LEU A 13 7.53 -15.08 -16.64
C LEU A 13 7.35 -14.06 -17.79
N PRO A 14 8.34 -13.92 -18.71
CA PRO A 14 8.31 -12.92 -19.78
C PRO A 14 7.03 -12.90 -20.60
N ASP A 15 6.47 -14.06 -20.94
CA ASP A 15 5.20 -14.13 -21.68
C ASP A 15 4.02 -13.59 -20.89
N GLN A 16 3.96 -13.92 -19.61
CA GLN A 16 2.92 -13.40 -18.71
C GLN A 16 3.05 -11.88 -18.56
N CYS A 17 4.29 -11.38 -18.44
CA CYS A 17 4.54 -9.92 -18.38
C CYS A 17 4.07 -9.22 -19.66
N ARG A 18 4.36 -9.78 -20.86
CA ARG A 18 3.91 -9.22 -22.15
C ARG A 18 2.38 -9.19 -22.25
N ARG A 19 1.70 -10.26 -21.87
CA ARG A 19 0.23 -10.33 -21.88
C ARG A 19 -0.38 -9.31 -20.91
N ARG A 20 0.18 -9.19 -19.71
CA ARG A 20 -0.27 -8.20 -18.73
C ARG A 20 -0.05 -6.78 -19.24
N ALA A 21 1.11 -6.49 -19.82
CA ALA A 21 1.41 -5.18 -20.39
C ALA A 21 0.42 -4.81 -21.51
N TYR A 22 0.10 -5.74 -22.39
CA TYR A 22 -0.91 -5.54 -23.45
C TYR A 22 -2.29 -5.16 -22.87
N ILE A 23 -2.74 -5.90 -21.86
CA ILE A 23 -4.02 -5.62 -21.19
C ILE A 23 -4.00 -4.22 -20.56
N PHE A 24 -2.96 -3.90 -19.80
CA PHE A 24 -2.85 -2.61 -19.12
C PHE A 24 -2.80 -1.45 -20.11
N GLN A 25 -1.99 -1.56 -21.17
CA GLN A 25 -1.90 -0.53 -22.22
C GLN A 25 -3.23 -0.32 -22.94
N THR A 26 -3.99 -1.38 -23.19
CA THR A 26 -5.31 -1.28 -23.81
C THR A 26 -6.29 -0.52 -22.91
N ILE A 27 -6.31 -0.85 -21.61
CA ILE A 27 -7.17 -0.16 -20.62
C ILE A 27 -6.74 1.30 -20.45
N GLN A 28 -5.44 1.57 -20.34
CA GLN A 28 -4.89 2.93 -20.20
C GLN A 28 -5.32 3.82 -21.38
N ARG A 29 -5.17 3.33 -22.61
CA ARG A 29 -5.58 4.08 -23.80
C ARG A 29 -7.06 4.48 -23.75
N VAL A 30 -7.93 3.57 -23.35
CA VAL A 30 -9.36 3.89 -23.20
C VAL A 30 -9.59 4.96 -22.13
N PHE A 31 -8.91 4.89 -20.97
CA PHE A 31 -9.04 5.96 -19.97
C PHE A 31 -8.55 7.31 -20.49
N GLU A 32 -7.44 7.34 -21.20
CA GLU A 32 -6.87 8.57 -21.79
C GLU A 32 -7.79 9.17 -22.84
N ASP A 33 -8.42 8.35 -23.68
CA ASP A 33 -9.42 8.80 -24.67
C ASP A 33 -10.63 9.49 -24.03
N PHE A 34 -10.95 9.14 -22.77
CA PHE A 34 -12.01 9.78 -21.98
C PHE A 34 -11.50 10.90 -21.06
N GLY A 35 -10.27 11.34 -21.22
CA GLY A 35 -9.68 12.45 -20.47
C GLY A 35 -9.26 12.10 -19.05
N TYR A 36 -9.06 10.83 -18.73
CA TYR A 36 -8.46 10.41 -17.46
C TYR A 36 -6.96 10.58 -17.51
N GLN A 37 -6.37 11.03 -16.41
CA GLN A 37 -4.94 11.28 -16.28
C GLN A 37 -4.27 10.24 -15.38
N PRO A 38 -3.05 9.79 -15.72
CA PRO A 38 -2.29 8.88 -14.86
C PRO A 38 -1.80 9.57 -13.60
N ILE A 39 -1.86 8.87 -12.48
CA ILE A 39 -1.16 9.23 -11.27
C ILE A 39 -0.42 8.03 -10.69
N GLU A 40 0.61 8.32 -9.93
CA GLU A 40 1.30 7.34 -9.10
C GLU A 40 1.44 7.85 -7.66
N THR A 41 1.33 6.95 -6.71
CA THR A 41 1.55 7.23 -5.29
C THR A 41 2.61 6.27 -4.75
N PRO A 42 3.31 6.61 -3.65
CA PRO A 42 4.30 5.72 -3.05
C PRO A 42 3.70 4.37 -2.63
N ALA A 43 4.50 3.31 -2.70
CA ALA A 43 4.12 1.98 -2.20
C ALA A 43 3.86 1.97 -0.70
N MET A 44 4.59 2.81 0.05
CA MET A 44 4.47 2.97 1.49
C MET A 44 3.80 4.30 1.82
N GLU A 45 2.87 4.26 2.76
CA GLU A 45 2.23 5.42 3.38
C GLU A 45 2.57 5.48 4.86
N ARG A 46 2.36 6.64 5.48
CA ARG A 46 2.39 6.72 6.94
C ARG A 46 1.32 5.79 7.53
N LEU A 47 1.67 5.02 8.53
CA LEU A 47 0.72 4.09 9.15
C LEU A 47 -0.52 4.82 9.67
N SER A 48 -0.36 6.02 10.23
CA SER A 48 -1.48 6.88 10.66
C SER A 48 -2.41 7.33 9.52
N THR A 49 -1.96 7.31 8.28
CA THR A 49 -2.81 7.58 7.10
C THR A 49 -3.65 6.37 6.74
N LEU A 50 -3.12 5.17 6.94
CA LEU A 50 -3.75 3.90 6.56
C LEU A 50 -4.71 3.38 7.64
N THR A 51 -4.33 3.48 8.92
CA THR A 51 -5.09 2.90 10.04
C THR A 51 -6.39 3.66 10.32
N GLY A 52 -7.39 2.94 10.85
CA GLY A 52 -8.70 3.49 11.20
C GLY A 52 -9.58 3.85 9.99
N LYS A 53 -9.17 3.54 8.77
CA LYS A 53 -9.92 3.86 7.54
C LYS A 53 -10.79 2.69 7.05
N TYR A 54 -10.40 1.48 7.39
CA TYR A 54 -11.02 0.24 6.94
C TYR A 54 -11.69 -0.54 8.08
N GLY A 55 -11.81 0.06 9.29
CA GLY A 55 -12.23 -0.63 10.51
C GLY A 55 -11.15 -1.59 11.04
N GLU A 56 -11.45 -2.27 12.13
CA GLU A 56 -10.48 -3.18 12.80
C GLU A 56 -10.01 -4.32 11.90
N GLU A 57 -10.91 -4.90 11.12
CA GLU A 57 -10.57 -5.97 10.17
C GLU A 57 -9.59 -5.49 9.11
N GLY A 58 -9.83 -4.31 8.52
CA GLY A 58 -8.94 -3.73 7.53
C GLY A 58 -7.56 -3.42 8.10
N ASP A 59 -7.49 -2.95 9.34
CA ASP A 59 -6.22 -2.65 9.99
C ASP A 59 -5.37 -3.90 10.25
N GLN A 60 -6.00 -5.09 10.39
CA GLN A 60 -5.31 -6.37 10.48
C GLN A 60 -4.70 -6.83 9.16
N LEU A 61 -5.25 -6.38 8.03
CA LEU A 61 -4.77 -6.72 6.70
C LEU A 61 -3.60 -5.84 6.21
N LEU A 62 -3.24 -4.81 6.98
CA LEU A 62 -2.13 -3.92 6.65
C LEU A 62 -0.77 -4.56 6.96
N PHE A 63 0.08 -4.65 5.96
CA PHE A 63 1.49 -4.93 6.18
C PHE A 63 2.18 -3.71 6.81
N LYS A 64 2.61 -3.87 8.05
CA LYS A 64 3.37 -2.87 8.79
C LYS A 64 4.85 -3.05 8.55
N VAL A 65 5.57 -1.96 8.29
CA VAL A 65 7.02 -1.98 8.02
C VAL A 65 7.75 -1.51 9.27
N LEU A 66 8.62 -2.36 9.81
CA LEU A 66 9.42 -2.02 10.98
C LEU A 66 10.27 -0.76 10.71
N ASN A 67 10.48 0.03 11.75
CA ASN A 67 11.39 1.17 11.66
C ASN A 67 12.81 0.70 11.36
N ASN A 68 13.59 1.51 10.67
CA ASN A 68 14.97 1.20 10.34
C ASN A 68 15.88 1.34 11.58
N GLY A 69 17.00 0.66 11.57
CA GLY A 69 17.97 0.68 12.65
C GLY A 69 17.51 -0.12 13.86
N ASP A 70 17.79 0.37 15.05
CA ASP A 70 17.29 -0.23 16.29
C ASP A 70 15.82 0.12 16.51
N PHE A 71 14.94 -0.69 15.92
CA PHE A 71 13.49 -0.49 15.97
C PHE A 71 12.90 -0.69 17.38
N MET A 72 13.67 -1.29 18.31
CA MET A 72 13.26 -1.50 19.71
C MET A 72 13.63 -0.33 20.63
N ALA A 73 14.56 0.55 20.23
CA ALA A 73 15.14 1.59 21.09
C ALA A 73 14.12 2.56 21.71
N LYS A 74 12.93 2.69 21.11
CA LYS A 74 11.87 3.61 21.56
C LYS A 74 10.63 2.90 22.07
N VAL A 75 10.69 1.58 22.22
CA VAL A 75 9.55 0.78 22.71
C VAL A 75 9.46 0.93 24.23
N ASP A 76 8.25 1.20 24.71
CA ASP A 76 7.95 1.24 26.15
C ASP A 76 8.18 -0.15 26.77
N GLU A 77 9.02 -0.21 27.82
CA GLU A 77 9.39 -1.46 28.46
C GLU A 77 8.21 -2.17 29.14
N ALA A 78 7.24 -1.43 29.66
CA ALA A 78 6.05 -1.99 30.29
C ALA A 78 5.17 -2.68 29.23
N LYS A 79 4.98 -2.07 28.06
CA LYS A 79 4.25 -2.69 26.93
C LYS A 79 4.97 -3.94 26.42
N LEU A 80 6.30 -3.89 26.36
CA LEU A 80 7.11 -5.05 25.95
C LEU A 80 6.95 -6.21 26.92
N ARG A 81 7.04 -5.94 28.23
CA ARG A 81 6.83 -6.98 29.28
C ARG A 81 5.42 -7.54 29.27
N ALA A 82 4.42 -6.68 29.00
CA ALA A 82 3.03 -7.09 28.87
C ALA A 82 2.73 -7.80 27.54
N ARG A 83 3.68 -7.84 26.60
CA ARG A 83 3.50 -8.31 25.22
C ARG A 83 2.31 -7.64 24.51
N ASP A 84 2.11 -6.36 24.78
CA ASP A 84 1.07 -5.56 24.15
C ASP A 84 1.44 -5.19 22.72
N SER A 85 1.23 -6.13 21.81
CA SER A 85 1.56 -5.94 20.38
C SER A 85 0.81 -4.77 19.76
N ALA A 86 -0.45 -4.55 20.15
CA ALA A 86 -1.26 -3.46 19.61
C ALA A 86 -0.76 -2.10 20.08
N GLY A 87 -0.47 -1.96 21.37
CA GLY A 87 0.07 -0.72 21.94
C GLY A 87 1.47 -0.36 21.46
N MET A 88 2.27 -1.35 21.04
CA MET A 88 3.63 -1.12 20.53
C MET A 88 3.69 -0.78 19.03
N VAL A 89 2.62 -1.00 18.26
CA VAL A 89 2.65 -0.81 16.79
C VAL A 89 3.18 0.55 16.38
N SER A 90 2.69 1.64 17.00
CA SER A 90 3.09 3.01 16.67
C SER A 90 4.56 3.32 16.99
N GLU A 91 5.16 2.57 17.90
CA GLU A 91 6.56 2.69 18.30
C GLU A 91 7.48 1.89 17.36
N LEU A 92 7.03 0.71 16.95
CA LEU A 92 7.77 -0.22 16.11
C LEU A 92 7.66 0.10 14.61
N SER A 93 6.54 0.67 14.17
CA SER A 93 6.22 0.87 12.76
C SER A 93 5.55 2.21 12.54
N LYS A 94 6.16 3.07 11.73
CA LYS A 94 5.60 4.35 11.29
C LYS A 94 5.07 4.32 9.87
N ARG A 95 5.30 3.23 9.15
CA ARG A 95 4.98 3.06 7.74
C ARG A 95 4.29 1.71 7.51
N GLY A 96 3.39 1.67 6.54
CA GLY A 96 2.79 0.43 6.07
C GLY A 96 2.73 0.40 4.55
N LEU A 97 2.58 -0.79 3.98
CA LEU A 97 2.29 -0.94 2.57
C LEU A 97 0.82 -0.60 2.32
N ARG A 98 0.56 0.11 1.24
CA ARG A 98 -0.81 0.46 0.87
C ARG A 98 -1.64 -0.80 0.60
N TYR A 99 -2.82 -0.82 1.16
CA TYR A 99 -3.79 -1.91 1.06
C TYR A 99 -4.64 -1.82 -0.22
N ASP A 100 -4.97 -0.59 -0.61
CA ASP A 100 -5.67 -0.22 -1.84
C ASP A 100 -5.09 1.08 -2.41
N LEU A 101 -5.76 1.65 -3.40
CA LEU A 101 -5.37 2.92 -4.02
C LEU A 101 -6.30 4.09 -3.63
N THR A 102 -7.33 3.86 -2.83
CA THR A 102 -8.32 4.87 -2.46
C THR A 102 -7.79 5.84 -1.42
N VAL A 103 -7.25 5.33 -0.31
CA VAL A 103 -6.68 6.17 0.75
C VAL A 103 -5.45 6.96 0.27
N PRO A 104 -4.48 6.34 -0.44
CA PRO A 104 -3.39 7.09 -1.07
C PRO A 104 -3.87 8.17 -2.03
N PHE A 105 -4.92 7.90 -2.80
CA PHE A 105 -5.50 8.90 -3.70
C PHE A 105 -6.15 10.06 -2.94
N ALA A 106 -6.91 9.81 -1.89
CA ALA A 106 -7.49 10.87 -1.06
C ALA A 106 -6.40 11.78 -0.47
N ARG A 107 -5.32 11.19 0.09
CA ARG A 107 -4.16 11.94 0.56
C ARG A 107 -3.51 12.73 -0.57
N PHE A 108 -3.34 12.15 -1.77
CA PHE A 108 -2.78 12.81 -2.94
C PHE A 108 -3.58 14.06 -3.31
N VAL A 109 -4.91 13.94 -3.41
CA VAL A 109 -5.78 15.08 -3.75
C VAL A 109 -5.67 16.20 -2.73
N VAL A 110 -5.69 15.88 -1.43
CA VAL A 110 -5.55 16.89 -0.37
C VAL A 110 -4.21 17.63 -0.45
N MET A 111 -3.12 16.90 -0.72
CA MET A 111 -1.78 17.50 -0.79
C MET A 111 -1.54 18.32 -2.05
N HIS A 112 -2.23 18.01 -3.15
CA HIS A 112 -2.02 18.61 -4.46
C HIS A 112 -3.24 19.38 -4.99
N GLN A 113 -4.18 19.73 -4.11
CA GLN A 113 -5.44 20.38 -4.51
C GLN A 113 -5.23 21.68 -5.30
N ASN A 114 -4.13 22.40 -5.07
CA ASN A 114 -3.80 23.62 -5.77
C ASN A 114 -3.10 23.39 -7.12
N ASP A 115 -2.61 22.17 -7.36
CA ASP A 115 -1.92 21.77 -8.60
C ASP A 115 -2.86 21.05 -9.56
N LEU A 116 -4.06 20.68 -9.09
CA LEU A 116 -5.05 19.91 -9.83
C LEU A 116 -6.19 20.79 -10.34
N SER A 117 -6.61 20.54 -11.58
CA SER A 117 -7.84 21.11 -12.11
C SER A 117 -9.02 20.19 -11.82
N PHE A 118 -10.11 20.75 -11.31
CA PHE A 118 -11.33 20.00 -11.02
C PHE A 118 -12.44 20.28 -12.05
N PRO A 119 -13.27 19.27 -12.42
CA PRO A 119 -13.25 17.88 -11.93
C PRO A 119 -12.02 17.10 -12.40
N PHE A 120 -11.34 16.43 -11.48
CA PHE A 120 -10.14 15.65 -11.75
C PHE A 120 -10.50 14.19 -12.04
N LYS A 121 -10.25 13.75 -13.26
CA LYS A 121 -10.40 12.35 -13.68
C LYS A 121 -9.05 11.66 -13.65
N ARG A 122 -8.93 10.60 -12.87
CA ARG A 122 -7.67 9.86 -12.73
C ARG A 122 -7.82 8.39 -13.02
N TYR A 123 -6.77 7.77 -13.53
CA TYR A 123 -6.56 6.33 -13.42
C TYR A 123 -5.23 6.04 -12.74
N GLN A 124 -5.14 4.86 -12.12
CA GLN A 124 -3.95 4.41 -11.41
C GLN A 124 -3.87 2.89 -11.48
N ILE A 125 -2.75 2.37 -11.97
CA ILE A 125 -2.49 0.93 -12.09
C ILE A 125 -1.18 0.65 -11.39
N GLN A 126 -1.27 0.28 -10.12
CA GLN A 126 -0.12 0.02 -9.26
C GLN A 126 -0.42 -1.16 -8.32
N PRO A 127 0.61 -1.88 -7.85
CA PRO A 127 0.41 -2.98 -6.92
C PRO A 127 -0.07 -2.50 -5.55
N VAL A 128 -0.84 -3.36 -4.89
CA VAL A 128 -1.27 -3.22 -3.50
C VAL A 128 -0.91 -4.49 -2.73
N TRP A 129 -0.83 -4.41 -1.42
CA TRP A 129 -0.42 -5.51 -0.55
C TRP A 129 -1.44 -5.70 0.56
N ARG A 130 -2.00 -6.90 0.63
CA ARG A 130 -2.96 -7.29 1.65
C ARG A 130 -2.46 -8.51 2.39
N ALA A 131 -2.55 -8.50 3.71
CA ALA A 131 -2.20 -9.64 4.55
C ALA A 131 -3.35 -10.64 4.68
N ASP A 132 -4.12 -10.83 3.60
CA ASP A 132 -5.18 -11.84 3.52
C ASP A 132 -4.57 -13.24 3.59
N ARG A 133 -5.35 -14.20 4.05
CA ARG A 133 -4.98 -15.61 3.87
C ARG A 133 -5.14 -15.94 2.39
N PRO A 134 -4.06 -16.32 1.70
CA PRO A 134 -4.19 -16.76 0.31
C PRO A 134 -5.08 -18.01 0.26
N ALA A 135 -6.00 -18.01 -0.68
CA ALA A 135 -6.84 -19.18 -0.96
C ALA A 135 -6.00 -20.36 -1.44
#